data_4969fbf220a212dfc02507f774f6b983
#
_entry.id   4969fbf220a212dfc02507f774f6b983
#
_cell.length_a   1.000
_cell.length_b   1.000
_cell.length_c   1.000
_cell.angle_alpha   90.00
_cell.angle_beta   90.00
_cell.angle_gamma   90.00
#
_symmetry.space_group_name_H-M   'P 1'
#
loop_
_entity.id
_entity.type
_entity.pdbx_description
1 polymer ?
#
loop_
_entity_poly.entity_id
_entity_poly.type
_entity_poly.pdbx_seq_one_letter_code
_entity_poly.pdbx_strand_id
1 'polypeptide(L)'
;DQTGGRITNTAHSRIADQMEVTGNTRFIARDDSRRLIRVSGADATDFLQSLITANVETLPGDTARASALLTPQGRVLVDFLVSRTDDGFMIECDAEQAEELFTRLRRYRLRRPVDLAHETGLSVWILWETTTPPDNPPATLPATLPVGALRDSRHPDLGWRLLAPADATANAQGSDTEPASLDMWHAVRIAAAVPQGPVDLIPERALMLEAGLDRLGAVDFEKGCYVGQEVTARTHYRGLVKRRLAPFILADTAATPGAAITDDAKSLGTVLSTASTGTG
;
A
#
# COMPACT_ATOMS: atom_id res chain seq x y z
N ASP A 1 -9.76 -28.48 13.02
CA ASP A 1 -8.34 -28.66 12.75
C ASP A 1 -7.81 -27.38 12.14
N GLN A 2 -7.22 -26.55 13.03
CA GLN A 2 -6.69 -25.23 12.67
C GLN A 2 -5.21 -25.40 12.31
N THR A 3 -4.91 -25.65 11.05
CA THR A 3 -3.58 -25.41 10.51
C THR A 3 -3.53 -24.07 9.81
N GLY A 4 -3.68 -23.00 10.59
CA GLY A 4 -3.19 -21.68 10.24
C GLY A 4 -1.67 -21.72 10.26
N GLY A 5 -1.03 -22.10 9.16
CA GLY A 5 0.42 -22.02 9.04
C GLY A 5 0.85 -20.58 9.31
N ARG A 6 1.62 -20.38 10.37
CA ARG A 6 2.39 -19.18 10.63
C ARG A 6 3.37 -19.00 9.47
N ILE A 7 2.97 -18.25 8.44
CA ILE A 7 3.89 -17.67 7.46
C ILE A 7 4.45 -16.44 8.16
N THR A 8 5.36 -16.67 9.08
CA THR A 8 5.95 -15.62 9.90
C THR A 8 7.43 -15.58 9.64
N ASN A 9 7.95 -14.39 9.55
CA ASN A 9 9.37 -14.03 9.71
C ASN A 9 10.41 -14.66 8.75
N THR A 10 10.16 -15.84 8.18
CA THR A 10 11.16 -16.57 7.40
C THR A 10 11.42 -15.92 6.03
N ALA A 11 10.43 -15.27 5.43
CA ALA A 11 10.61 -14.61 4.13
C ALA A 11 11.38 -13.29 4.28
N HIS A 12 11.04 -12.48 5.28
CA HIS A 12 11.75 -11.23 5.61
C HIS A 12 13.21 -11.48 6.02
N SER A 13 13.44 -12.43 6.92
CA SER A 13 14.77 -12.85 7.33
C SER A 13 15.63 -13.27 6.14
N ARG A 14 15.09 -14.06 5.21
CA ARG A 14 15.82 -14.50 4.02
C ARG A 14 16.09 -13.37 3.03
N ILE A 15 15.20 -12.38 2.90
CA ILE A 15 15.44 -11.21 2.04
C ILE A 15 16.56 -10.37 2.63
N ALA A 16 16.56 -10.11 3.93
CA ALA A 16 17.63 -9.38 4.60
C ALA A 16 18.98 -10.12 4.49
N ASP A 17 18.99 -11.43 4.70
CA ASP A 17 20.18 -12.28 4.56
C ASP A 17 20.75 -12.29 3.13
N GLN A 18 19.88 -12.22 2.12
CA GLN A 18 20.28 -12.20 0.71
C GLN A 18 20.79 -10.82 0.26
N MET A 19 20.44 -9.74 0.96
CA MET A 19 20.89 -8.38 0.64
C MET A 19 22.27 -8.03 1.19
N GLU A 20 22.96 -8.95 1.88
CA GLU A 20 24.26 -8.70 2.55
C GLU A 20 24.29 -7.45 3.45
N VAL A 21 23.13 -7.01 3.94
CA VAL A 21 23.02 -5.83 4.79
C VAL A 21 23.40 -6.21 6.21
N THR A 22 24.53 -5.71 6.68
CA THR A 22 24.96 -5.87 8.07
C THR A 22 24.55 -4.64 8.88
N GLY A 23 23.62 -4.81 9.83
CA GLY A 23 23.16 -3.72 10.70
C GLY A 23 21.79 -3.15 10.28
N ASN A 24 21.39 -2.06 10.92
CA ASN A 24 20.15 -1.34 10.63
C ASN A 24 20.44 -0.29 9.55
N THR A 25 20.13 -0.60 8.29
CA THR A 25 20.34 0.33 7.17
C THR A 25 18.98 0.91 6.75
N ARG A 26 18.94 2.22 6.64
CA ARG A 26 17.79 2.95 6.11
C ARG A 26 18.00 3.25 4.63
N PHE A 27 17.01 2.90 3.84
CA PHE A 27 16.98 3.12 2.40
C PHE A 27 15.98 4.19 2.01
N ILE A 28 16.25 4.84 0.88
CA ILE A 28 15.34 5.79 0.26
C ILE A 28 15.28 5.56 -1.24
N ALA A 29 14.05 5.59 -1.78
CA ALA A 29 13.81 5.57 -3.21
C ALA A 29 12.71 6.57 -3.59
N ARG A 30 12.85 7.17 -4.76
CA ARG A 30 11.78 7.97 -5.35
C ARG A 30 10.87 7.06 -6.17
N ASP A 31 9.55 7.21 -5.98
CA ASP A 31 8.55 6.43 -6.71
C ASP A 31 7.85 7.30 -7.77
N ASP A 32 8.37 7.27 -8.99
CA ASP A 32 7.82 8.01 -10.13
C ASP A 32 6.54 7.38 -10.70
N SER A 33 6.19 6.17 -10.28
CA SER A 33 4.94 5.50 -10.65
C SER A 33 3.73 6.03 -9.89
N ARG A 34 3.92 6.94 -8.91
CA ARG A 34 2.84 7.47 -8.09
C ARG A 34 2.44 8.88 -8.53
N ARG A 35 1.17 9.19 -8.30
CA ARG A 35 0.61 10.55 -8.48
C ARG A 35 -0.16 10.95 -7.24
N LEU A 36 -0.26 12.26 -7.06
CA LEU A 36 -0.88 12.89 -5.91
C LEU A 36 -2.12 13.68 -6.33
N ILE A 37 -3.22 13.48 -5.59
CA ILE A 37 -4.47 14.22 -5.75
C ILE A 37 -4.79 14.88 -4.41
N ARG A 38 -4.88 16.22 -4.40
CA ARG A 38 -5.31 17.01 -3.25
C ARG A 38 -6.84 17.04 -3.20
N VAL A 39 -7.38 16.83 -2.02
CA VAL A 39 -8.81 16.92 -1.71
C VAL A 39 -8.96 17.88 -0.55
N SER A 40 -9.53 19.06 -0.79
CA SER A 40 -9.68 20.12 0.23
C SER A 40 -11.09 20.71 0.24
N GLY A 41 -11.34 21.61 1.19
CA GLY A 41 -12.63 22.27 1.33
C GLY A 41 -13.45 21.78 2.52
N ALA A 42 -14.52 22.53 2.84
CA ALA A 42 -15.29 22.32 4.07
C ALA A 42 -15.88 20.91 4.22
N ASP A 43 -16.28 20.29 3.11
CA ASP A 43 -16.89 18.97 3.09
C ASP A 43 -15.90 17.84 2.74
N ALA A 44 -14.59 18.10 2.68
CA ALA A 44 -13.60 17.12 2.24
C ALA A 44 -13.63 15.83 3.07
N THR A 45 -13.80 15.93 4.40
CA THR A 45 -13.90 14.79 5.30
C THR A 45 -15.13 13.96 5.02
N ASP A 46 -16.33 14.56 5.03
CA ASP A 46 -17.60 13.87 4.80
C ASP A 46 -17.69 13.28 3.39
N PHE A 47 -17.08 13.97 2.43
CA PHE A 47 -16.98 13.51 1.06
C PHE A 47 -16.20 12.22 0.94
N LEU A 48 -14.96 12.19 1.43
CA LEU A 48 -14.14 10.98 1.40
C LEU A 48 -14.72 9.88 2.29
N GLN A 49 -15.22 10.23 3.49
CA GLN A 49 -15.81 9.29 4.42
C GLN A 49 -16.95 8.50 3.78
N SER A 50 -17.74 9.10 2.91
CA SER A 50 -18.86 8.45 2.22
C SER A 50 -18.48 7.65 0.96
N LEU A 51 -17.24 7.73 0.50
CA LEU A 51 -16.82 7.13 -0.77
C LEU A 51 -15.80 6.01 -0.64
N ILE A 52 -14.78 6.21 0.20
CA ILE A 52 -13.63 5.32 0.28
C ILE A 52 -13.74 4.34 1.44
N THR A 53 -12.97 3.27 1.42
CA THR A 53 -13.09 2.18 2.39
C THR A 53 -12.47 2.48 3.76
N ALA A 54 -11.44 3.33 3.82
CA ALA A 54 -10.83 3.74 5.08
C ALA A 54 -11.63 4.81 5.82
N ASN A 55 -11.50 4.85 7.14
CA ASN A 55 -12.04 5.89 7.98
C ASN A 55 -11.09 7.10 7.98
N VAL A 56 -11.51 8.21 7.37
CA VAL A 56 -10.71 9.44 7.32
C VAL A 56 -10.94 10.38 8.51
N GLU A 57 -12.03 10.21 9.25
CA GLU A 57 -12.30 11.01 10.46
C GLU A 57 -11.26 10.72 11.55
N THR A 58 -10.86 9.45 11.67
CA THR A 58 -9.89 8.97 12.68
C THR A 58 -8.47 8.83 12.12
N LEU A 59 -8.18 9.37 10.94
CA LEU A 59 -6.86 9.28 10.32
C LEU A 59 -5.84 10.13 11.09
N PRO A 60 -4.75 9.56 11.65
CA PRO A 60 -3.69 10.33 12.29
C PRO A 60 -2.94 11.21 11.29
N GLY A 61 -2.38 12.32 11.76
CA GLY A 61 -1.65 13.27 10.91
C GLY A 61 -0.30 12.76 10.40
N ASP A 62 0.25 11.73 11.02
CA ASP A 62 1.54 11.11 10.71
C ASP A 62 1.41 9.80 9.90
N THR A 63 0.24 9.53 9.33
CA THR A 63 -0.07 8.23 8.72
C THR A 63 -0.56 8.39 7.29
N ALA A 64 0.02 7.62 6.38
CA ALA A 64 -0.53 7.31 5.07
C ALA A 64 -1.35 6.03 5.16
N ARG A 65 -2.68 6.15 5.21
CA ARG A 65 -3.60 5.03 5.40
C ARG A 65 -4.02 4.43 4.07
N ALA A 66 -3.92 3.11 3.98
CA ALA A 66 -4.42 2.40 2.81
C ALA A 66 -5.94 2.50 2.71
N SER A 67 -6.43 2.60 1.49
CA SER A 67 -7.85 2.70 1.16
C SER A 67 -8.10 2.26 -0.27
N ALA A 68 -9.37 2.17 -0.64
CA ALA A 68 -9.78 1.94 -2.02
C ALA A 68 -11.09 2.66 -2.34
N LEU A 69 -11.28 2.98 -3.61
CA LEU A 69 -12.57 3.26 -4.21
C LEU A 69 -13.12 1.98 -4.82
N LEU A 70 -14.37 1.65 -4.52
CA LEU A 70 -15.00 0.42 -5.00
C LEU A 70 -16.11 0.70 -6.02
N THR A 71 -16.44 -0.34 -6.80
CA THR A 71 -17.71 -0.39 -7.52
C THR A 71 -18.87 -0.62 -6.52
N PRO A 72 -20.13 -0.34 -6.90
CA PRO A 72 -21.29 -0.73 -6.07
C PRO A 72 -21.34 -2.23 -5.75
N GLN A 73 -20.72 -3.07 -6.59
CA GLN A 73 -20.61 -4.52 -6.39
C GLN A 73 -19.43 -4.92 -5.51
N GLY A 74 -18.72 -3.97 -4.88
CA GLY A 74 -17.62 -4.21 -3.95
C GLY A 74 -16.32 -4.66 -4.61
N ARG A 75 -16.13 -4.38 -5.91
CA ARG A 75 -14.88 -4.63 -6.62
C ARG A 75 -13.95 -3.42 -6.49
N VAL A 76 -12.66 -3.66 -6.34
CA VAL A 76 -11.67 -2.58 -6.32
C VAL A 76 -11.62 -1.89 -7.68
N LEU A 77 -11.80 -0.57 -7.68
CA LEU A 77 -11.56 0.28 -8.85
C LEU A 77 -10.13 0.81 -8.83
N VAL A 78 -9.78 1.48 -7.73
CA VAL A 78 -8.44 2.02 -7.49
C VAL A 78 -8.12 1.86 -6.02
N ASP A 79 -6.92 1.37 -5.71
CA ASP A 79 -6.33 1.41 -4.39
C ASP A 79 -5.36 2.59 -4.26
N PHE A 80 -5.24 3.13 -3.07
CA PHE A 80 -4.40 4.30 -2.81
C PHE A 80 -4.07 4.43 -1.33
N LEU A 81 -3.13 5.30 -1.02
CA LEU A 81 -2.91 5.80 0.33
C LEU A 81 -3.58 7.17 0.48
N VAL A 82 -4.13 7.43 1.65
CA VAL A 82 -4.70 8.73 2.01
C VAL A 82 -4.03 9.25 3.29
N SER A 83 -3.62 10.52 3.28
CA SER A 83 -3.02 11.22 4.41
C SER A 83 -3.69 12.55 4.65
N ARG A 84 -3.59 13.08 5.89
CA ARG A 84 -4.09 14.42 6.22
C ARG A 84 -3.16 15.50 5.71
N THR A 85 -3.75 16.61 5.31
CA THR A 85 -3.09 17.90 5.11
C THR A 85 -3.75 18.96 5.99
N ASP A 86 -3.19 20.15 6.05
CA ASP A 86 -3.74 21.24 6.87
C ASP A 86 -5.17 21.64 6.44
N ASP A 87 -5.50 21.49 5.16
CA ASP A 87 -6.76 21.91 4.54
C ASP A 87 -7.64 20.74 4.04
N GLY A 88 -7.23 19.50 4.32
CA GLY A 88 -7.98 18.32 3.88
C GLY A 88 -7.15 17.05 3.82
N PHE A 89 -6.97 16.51 2.61
CA PHE A 89 -6.32 15.21 2.41
C PHE A 89 -5.44 15.19 1.14
N MET A 90 -4.42 14.37 1.17
CA MET A 90 -3.65 13.96 0.00
C MET A 90 -3.91 12.49 -0.30
N ILE A 91 -4.22 12.18 -1.55
CA ILE A 91 -4.36 10.81 -2.05
C ILE A 91 -3.14 10.50 -2.91
N GLU A 92 -2.45 9.40 -2.61
CA GLU A 92 -1.34 8.86 -3.38
C GLU A 92 -1.81 7.59 -4.10
N CYS A 93 -1.90 7.61 -5.42
CA CYS A 93 -2.34 6.48 -6.24
C CYS A 93 -1.35 6.17 -7.36
N ASP A 94 -1.55 5.03 -8.03
CA ASP A 94 -0.79 4.69 -9.22
C ASP A 94 -1.02 5.69 -10.37
N ALA A 95 0.04 6.01 -11.12
CA ALA A 95 0.00 6.99 -12.18
C ALA A 95 -0.97 6.61 -13.31
N GLU A 96 -1.08 5.33 -13.64
CA GLU A 96 -1.98 4.84 -14.69
C GLU A 96 -3.46 4.98 -14.28
N GLN A 97 -3.75 4.99 -12.98
CA GLN A 97 -5.10 5.08 -12.43
C GLN A 97 -5.49 6.48 -11.94
N ALA A 98 -4.55 7.43 -11.90
CA ALA A 98 -4.76 8.74 -11.30
C ALA A 98 -5.87 9.55 -11.97
N GLU A 99 -5.92 9.57 -13.30
CA GLU A 99 -6.95 10.31 -14.05
C GLU A 99 -8.34 9.70 -13.90
N GLU A 100 -8.42 8.37 -13.87
CA GLU A 100 -9.68 7.66 -13.64
C GLU A 100 -10.19 7.94 -12.21
N LEU A 101 -9.32 7.87 -11.21
CA LEU A 101 -9.67 8.21 -9.83
C LEU A 101 -10.15 9.66 -9.71
N PHE A 102 -9.40 10.61 -10.28
CA PHE A 102 -9.74 12.03 -10.28
C PHE A 102 -11.11 12.30 -10.93
N THR A 103 -11.36 11.70 -12.09
CA THR A 103 -12.64 11.84 -12.80
C THR A 103 -13.80 11.27 -11.98
N ARG A 104 -13.62 10.13 -11.32
CA ARG A 104 -14.64 9.53 -10.46
C ARG A 104 -14.94 10.40 -9.24
N LEU A 105 -13.91 10.86 -8.54
CA LEU A 105 -14.07 11.77 -7.40
C LEU A 105 -14.82 13.05 -7.83
N ARG A 106 -14.47 13.62 -8.98
CA ARG A 106 -15.14 14.79 -9.55
C ARG A 106 -16.62 14.56 -9.82
N ARG A 107 -17.01 13.37 -10.28
CA ARG A 107 -18.42 13.00 -10.50
C ARG A 107 -19.19 12.87 -9.18
N TYR A 108 -18.58 12.29 -8.15
CA TYR A 108 -19.19 12.14 -6.83
C TYR A 108 -19.28 13.46 -6.05
N ARG A 109 -18.43 14.43 -6.36
CA ARG A 109 -18.43 15.74 -5.69
C ARG A 109 -19.77 16.47 -5.83
N LEU A 110 -20.40 16.41 -6.99
CA LEU A 110 -21.64 17.11 -7.30
C LEU A 110 -21.55 18.62 -6.98
N ARG A 111 -22.32 19.09 -5.97
CA ARG A 111 -22.36 20.49 -5.52
C ARG A 111 -21.70 20.70 -4.15
N ARG A 112 -21.01 19.70 -3.63
CA ARG A 112 -20.31 19.82 -2.34
C ARG A 112 -19.16 20.83 -2.43
N PRO A 113 -18.90 21.62 -1.38
CA PRO A 113 -17.75 22.52 -1.29
C PRO A 113 -16.46 21.73 -1.05
N VAL A 114 -16.04 21.00 -2.06
CA VAL A 114 -14.81 20.21 -2.10
C VAL A 114 -14.03 20.59 -3.35
N ASP A 115 -12.77 20.88 -3.18
CA ASP A 115 -11.83 21.14 -4.26
C ASP A 115 -10.96 19.92 -4.51
N LEU A 116 -10.75 19.61 -5.78
CA LEU A 116 -9.92 18.50 -6.26
C LEU A 116 -8.86 19.06 -7.20
N ALA A 117 -7.61 18.74 -6.96
CA ALA A 117 -6.49 19.17 -7.80
C ALA A 117 -5.44 18.06 -7.92
N HIS A 118 -4.82 17.94 -9.09
CA HIS A 118 -3.57 17.18 -9.20
C HIS A 118 -2.45 17.96 -8.53
N GLU A 119 -1.73 17.32 -7.62
CA GLU A 119 -0.54 17.88 -6.99
C GLU A 119 0.69 17.51 -7.84
N THR A 120 1.30 18.50 -8.48
CA THR A 120 2.45 18.29 -9.37
C THR A 120 3.77 18.83 -8.83
N GLY A 121 3.72 19.59 -7.74
CA GLY A 121 4.90 20.16 -7.09
C GLY A 121 5.62 19.19 -6.17
N LEU A 122 5.00 18.05 -5.86
CA LEU A 122 5.53 17.05 -4.96
C LEU A 122 5.72 15.71 -5.66
N SER A 123 6.77 15.01 -5.27
CA SER A 123 7.04 13.61 -5.61
C SER A 123 6.90 12.73 -4.39
N VAL A 124 6.67 11.44 -4.63
CA VAL A 124 6.60 10.44 -3.57
C VAL A 124 7.98 9.83 -3.37
N TRP A 125 8.45 9.84 -2.13
CA TRP A 125 9.64 9.17 -1.70
C TRP A 125 9.26 8.10 -0.68
N ILE A 126 9.95 6.97 -0.73
CA ILE A 126 9.74 5.85 0.19
C ILE A 126 10.99 5.69 1.02
N LEU A 127 10.84 5.68 2.34
CA LEU A 127 11.89 5.38 3.30
C LEU A 127 11.57 4.07 3.99
N TRP A 128 12.50 3.14 4.02
CA TRP A 128 12.31 1.89 4.77
C TRP A 128 13.62 1.45 5.42
N GLU A 129 13.50 0.56 6.37
CA GLU A 129 14.64 -0.02 7.07
C GLU A 129 14.66 -1.53 6.86
N THR A 130 15.85 -2.06 6.64
CA THR A 130 16.07 -3.50 6.75
C THR A 130 16.84 -3.76 8.03
N THR A 131 16.31 -4.65 8.84
CA THR A 131 17.02 -5.17 10.00
C THR A 131 17.49 -6.58 9.68
N THR A 132 18.77 -6.87 9.88
CA THR A 132 19.24 -8.26 9.98
C THR A 132 18.45 -8.93 11.09
N PRO A 133 18.05 -10.23 10.95
CA PRO A 133 16.93 -10.82 11.67
C PRO A 133 16.99 -10.50 13.17
N PRO A 134 15.93 -9.97 13.71
CA PRO A 134 15.91 -9.58 15.09
C PRO A 134 15.40 -10.72 15.96
N ASP A 135 16.14 -11.03 16.98
CA ASP A 135 15.52 -11.54 18.19
C ASP A 135 14.70 -10.46 18.90
N ASN A 136 14.64 -9.24 18.31
CA ASN A 136 13.90 -8.11 18.89
C ASN A 136 13.51 -7.09 17.79
N PRO A 137 12.21 -6.86 17.53
CA PRO A 137 11.79 -5.80 16.61
C PRO A 137 12.26 -4.45 17.16
N PRO A 138 12.67 -3.49 16.33
CA PRO A 138 13.03 -2.17 16.79
C PRO A 138 11.83 -1.51 17.46
N ALA A 139 11.86 -1.41 18.78
CA ALA A 139 10.81 -0.80 19.61
C ALA A 139 10.84 0.72 19.55
N THR A 140 11.78 1.31 18.84
CA THR A 140 11.96 2.76 18.78
C THR A 140 11.88 3.25 17.34
N LEU A 141 11.01 4.22 17.12
CA LEU A 141 11.06 5.10 15.94
C LEU A 141 12.51 5.57 15.77
N PRO A 142 13.04 5.58 14.54
CA PRO A 142 14.37 6.13 14.29
C PRO A 142 14.47 7.53 14.87
N ALA A 143 15.59 7.84 15.48
CA ALA A 143 15.79 9.09 16.25
C ALA A 143 15.55 10.37 15.43
N THR A 144 15.55 10.29 14.10
CA THR A 144 15.29 11.44 13.21
C THR A 144 14.63 10.97 11.92
N LEU A 145 13.28 11.00 11.89
CA LEU A 145 12.56 10.97 10.62
C LEU A 145 12.57 12.36 9.98
N PRO A 146 12.60 12.47 8.66
CA PRO A 146 12.33 13.71 7.96
C PRO A 146 11.00 14.31 8.40
N VAL A 147 10.95 15.63 8.54
CA VAL A 147 9.70 16.35 8.86
C VAL A 147 8.67 16.03 7.77
N GLY A 148 7.47 15.64 8.17
CA GLY A 148 6.40 15.28 7.24
C GLY A 148 6.44 13.84 6.73
N ALA A 149 7.31 12.98 7.26
CA ALA A 149 7.27 11.56 6.97
C ALA A 149 5.98 10.92 7.53
N LEU A 150 5.28 10.20 6.68
CA LEU A 150 4.00 9.55 6.97
C LEU A 150 4.21 8.04 7.04
N ARG A 151 3.84 7.41 8.15
CA ARG A 151 3.91 5.95 8.27
C ARG A 151 3.02 5.27 7.23
N ASP A 152 3.57 4.30 6.50
CA ASP A 152 2.76 3.42 5.65
C ASP A 152 1.95 2.45 6.54
N SER A 153 0.62 2.58 6.53
CA SER A 153 -0.24 1.82 7.45
C SER A 153 -0.34 0.34 7.13
N ARG A 154 0.08 -0.09 5.94
CA ARG A 154 -0.16 -1.45 5.43
C ARG A 154 0.70 -2.50 6.14
N HIS A 155 1.96 -2.18 6.40
CA HIS A 155 2.88 -3.06 7.12
C HIS A 155 4.04 -2.26 7.71
N PRO A 156 4.54 -2.58 8.92
CA PRO A 156 5.66 -1.87 9.54
C PRO A 156 6.91 -1.80 8.67
N ASP A 157 7.23 -2.86 7.95
CA ASP A 157 8.44 -2.98 7.13
C ASP A 157 8.40 -2.12 5.85
N LEU A 158 7.23 -1.60 5.49
CA LEU A 158 7.10 -0.67 4.36
C LEU A 158 7.61 0.74 4.70
N GLY A 159 7.86 0.99 5.98
CA GLY A 159 8.44 2.24 6.46
C GLY A 159 7.51 3.44 6.30
N TRP A 160 7.98 4.46 5.59
CA TRP A 160 7.32 5.77 5.52
C TRP A 160 7.21 6.31 4.11
N ARG A 161 6.22 7.16 3.90
CA ARG A 161 6.04 8.00 2.71
C ARG A 161 6.50 9.40 3.04
N LEU A 162 7.30 10.00 2.17
CA LEU A 162 7.66 11.41 2.25
C LEU A 162 7.19 12.10 0.97
N LEU A 163 6.34 13.11 1.11
CA LEU A 163 5.87 13.93 0.02
C LEU A 163 6.74 15.19 -0.03
N ALA A 164 7.64 15.27 -0.98
CA ALA A 164 8.62 16.35 -1.09
C ALA A 164 8.82 16.77 -2.54
N PRO A 165 9.32 17.99 -2.80
CA PRO A 165 9.67 18.45 -4.15
C PRO A 165 10.58 17.43 -4.86
N ALA A 166 10.46 17.35 -6.19
CA ALA A 166 11.22 16.39 -7.00
C ALA A 166 12.73 16.61 -6.94
N ASP A 167 13.16 17.84 -6.69
CA ASP A 167 14.55 18.27 -6.51
C ASP A 167 15.03 18.23 -5.06
N ALA A 168 14.20 17.72 -4.15
CA ALA A 168 14.60 17.51 -2.77
C ALA A 168 15.84 16.62 -2.74
N THR A 169 16.97 17.21 -2.40
CA THR A 169 18.25 16.51 -2.34
C THR A 169 18.33 15.61 -1.12
N ALA A 170 19.27 14.67 -1.12
CA ALA A 170 19.51 13.74 -0.01
C ALA A 170 19.59 14.40 1.38
N ASN A 171 19.95 15.69 1.45
CA ASN A 171 19.99 16.46 2.71
C ASN A 171 18.60 16.70 3.34
N ALA A 172 17.52 16.71 2.55
CA ALA A 172 16.16 16.76 3.05
C ALA A 172 15.65 15.37 3.52
N GLN A 173 16.40 14.32 3.20
CA GLN A 173 16.05 12.92 3.38
C GLN A 173 16.68 12.31 4.66
N GLY A 174 17.57 13.05 5.34
CA GLY A 174 18.31 12.59 6.51
C GLY A 174 19.73 12.06 6.18
N SER A 175 20.70 12.33 7.04
CA SER A 175 22.12 11.99 6.81
C SER A 175 22.41 10.49 6.79
N ASP A 176 21.46 9.66 7.23
CA ASP A 176 21.68 8.23 7.50
C ASP A 176 20.83 7.35 6.55
N THR A 177 20.54 7.82 5.35
CA THR A 177 19.77 7.06 4.34
C THR A 177 20.63 6.73 3.14
N GLU A 178 20.53 5.51 2.63
CA GLU A 178 21.18 5.06 1.41
C GLU A 178 20.20 5.06 0.23
N PRO A 179 20.55 5.64 -0.92
CA PRO A 179 19.76 5.52 -2.13
C PRO A 179 19.59 4.05 -2.54
N ALA A 180 18.38 3.65 -2.86
CA ALA A 180 18.07 2.29 -3.27
C ALA A 180 17.13 2.25 -4.49
N SER A 181 17.04 1.10 -5.14
CA SER A 181 16.08 0.89 -6.22
C SER A 181 14.69 0.60 -5.67
N LEU A 182 13.66 0.95 -6.43
CA LEU A 182 12.29 0.55 -6.11
C LEU A 182 12.11 -0.97 -6.09
N ASP A 183 12.89 -1.72 -6.88
CA ASP A 183 12.82 -3.19 -6.89
C ASP A 183 13.12 -3.79 -5.52
N MET A 184 14.06 -3.21 -4.78
CA MET A 184 14.34 -3.62 -3.39
C MET A 184 13.11 -3.42 -2.50
N TRP A 185 12.46 -2.26 -2.60
CA TRP A 185 11.23 -2.01 -1.84
C TRP A 185 10.08 -2.92 -2.30
N HIS A 186 9.99 -3.20 -3.62
CA HIS A 186 9.01 -4.15 -4.13
C HIS A 186 9.21 -5.57 -3.56
N ALA A 187 10.45 -6.00 -3.36
CA ALA A 187 10.72 -7.27 -2.67
C ALA A 187 10.16 -7.25 -1.23
N VAL A 188 10.36 -6.16 -0.49
CA VAL A 188 9.82 -5.99 0.87
C VAL A 188 8.29 -6.04 0.88
N ARG A 189 7.61 -5.28 -0.01
CA ARG A 189 6.13 -5.29 -0.05
C ARG A 189 5.54 -6.64 -0.44
N ILE A 190 6.18 -7.35 -1.38
CA ILE A 190 5.73 -8.68 -1.80
C ILE A 190 5.88 -9.68 -0.65
N ALA A 191 7.01 -9.66 0.07
CA ALA A 191 7.22 -10.50 1.25
C ALA A 191 6.19 -10.22 2.36
N ALA A 192 5.78 -8.97 2.52
CA ALA A 192 4.73 -8.56 3.44
C ALA A 192 3.30 -8.88 2.92
N ALA A 193 3.16 -9.51 1.76
CA ALA A 193 1.88 -9.76 1.08
C ALA A 193 1.06 -8.48 0.84
N VAL A 194 1.72 -7.36 0.56
CA VAL A 194 1.08 -6.08 0.27
C VAL A 194 0.91 -5.91 -1.23
N PRO A 195 -0.33 -5.96 -1.75
CA PRO A 195 -0.61 -5.75 -3.17
C PRO A 195 -0.40 -4.31 -3.59
N GLN A 196 -0.21 -4.11 -4.88
CA GLN A 196 -0.17 -2.80 -5.53
C GLN A 196 -1.02 -2.85 -6.81
N GLY A 197 -2.00 -1.97 -6.93
CA GLY A 197 -2.73 -1.79 -8.18
C GLY A 197 -1.91 -1.00 -9.20
N PRO A 198 -2.22 -1.19 -10.49
CA PRO A 198 -3.23 -2.12 -11.04
C PRO A 198 -2.71 -3.56 -11.22
N VAL A 199 -1.42 -3.84 -10.96
CA VAL A 199 -0.78 -5.13 -11.25
C VAL A 199 -1.38 -6.27 -10.42
N ASP A 200 -1.45 -6.09 -9.09
CA ASP A 200 -1.97 -7.10 -8.16
C ASP A 200 -3.48 -6.97 -7.95
N LEU A 201 -4.02 -5.78 -8.17
CA LEU A 201 -5.44 -5.43 -7.97
C LEU A 201 -6.08 -5.05 -9.30
N ILE A 202 -6.35 -6.04 -10.13
CA ILE A 202 -6.95 -5.81 -11.45
C ILE A 202 -8.28 -5.05 -11.26
N PRO A 203 -8.42 -3.84 -11.83
CA PRO A 203 -9.61 -3.01 -11.67
C PRO A 203 -10.89 -3.75 -12.04
N GLU A 204 -11.96 -3.51 -11.28
CA GLU A 204 -13.30 -4.11 -11.43
C GLU A 204 -13.34 -5.65 -11.29
N ARG A 205 -12.20 -6.30 -11.00
CA ARG A 205 -12.12 -7.74 -10.77
C ARG A 205 -11.71 -8.10 -9.36
N ALA A 206 -10.72 -7.41 -8.81
CA ALA A 206 -10.19 -7.70 -7.49
C ALA A 206 -11.24 -7.47 -6.39
N LEU A 207 -11.25 -8.36 -5.40
CA LEU A 207 -12.05 -8.21 -4.17
C LEU A 207 -11.14 -7.82 -3.01
N MET A 208 -11.56 -6.83 -2.20
CA MET A 208 -10.80 -6.32 -1.05
C MET A 208 -10.23 -7.42 -0.16
N LEU A 209 -11.08 -8.37 0.24
CA LEU A 209 -10.74 -9.40 1.21
C LEU A 209 -9.89 -10.52 0.60
N GLU A 210 -10.07 -10.84 -0.69
CA GLU A 210 -9.20 -11.80 -1.38
C GLU A 210 -7.79 -11.26 -1.54
N ALA A 211 -7.69 -9.95 -1.77
CA ALA A 211 -6.41 -9.24 -1.84
C ALA A 211 -5.77 -8.97 -0.45
N GLY A 212 -6.44 -9.33 0.64
CA GLY A 212 -5.92 -9.12 1.99
C GLY A 212 -5.98 -7.68 2.49
N LEU A 213 -6.66 -6.78 1.79
CA LEU A 213 -6.73 -5.36 2.14
C LEU A 213 -7.42 -5.10 3.50
N ASP A 214 -8.27 -6.02 3.95
CA ASP A 214 -8.83 -6.02 5.30
C ASP A 214 -7.75 -6.17 6.38
N ARG A 215 -6.76 -7.02 6.15
CA ARG A 215 -5.63 -7.27 7.07
C ARG A 215 -4.63 -6.12 7.09
N LEU A 216 -4.58 -5.35 6.00
CA LEU A 216 -3.71 -4.19 5.82
C LEU A 216 -4.34 -2.89 6.34
N GLY A 217 -5.48 -2.96 7.03
CA GLY A 217 -6.17 -1.79 7.56
C GLY A 217 -6.75 -0.85 6.51
N ALA A 218 -6.93 -1.34 5.27
CA ALA A 218 -7.45 -0.54 4.15
C ALA A 218 -8.98 -0.43 4.15
N VAL A 219 -9.67 -1.12 5.04
CA VAL A 219 -11.13 -1.05 5.19
C VAL A 219 -11.51 -0.95 6.66
N ASP A 220 -12.41 -0.03 6.95
CA ASP A 220 -13.06 0.10 8.25
C ASP A 220 -14.51 -0.39 8.12
N PHE A 221 -14.87 -1.44 8.85
CA PHE A 221 -16.21 -2.04 8.80
C PHE A 221 -17.21 -1.32 9.70
N GLU A 222 -16.74 -0.40 10.56
CA GLU A 222 -17.56 0.32 11.55
C GLU A 222 -17.77 1.80 11.20
N LYS A 223 -17.14 2.30 10.16
CA LYS A 223 -17.13 3.73 9.79
C LYS A 223 -18.43 4.29 9.21
N GLY A 224 -19.46 3.54 9.05
CA GLY A 224 -20.67 3.97 8.34
C GLY A 224 -20.65 3.64 6.84
N CYS A 225 -21.60 4.21 6.09
CA CYS A 225 -21.86 3.80 4.70
C CYS A 225 -20.82 4.38 3.72
N TYR A 226 -20.35 3.54 2.81
CA TYR A 226 -19.53 3.92 1.65
C TYR A 226 -19.89 3.06 0.42
N VAL A 227 -19.43 3.47 -0.76
CA VAL A 227 -19.74 2.76 -2.02
C VAL A 227 -19.15 1.35 -1.99
N GLY A 228 -19.98 0.33 -2.26
CA GLY A 228 -19.56 -1.09 -2.32
C GLY A 228 -19.48 -1.80 -0.96
N GLN A 229 -19.84 -1.13 0.13
CA GLN A 229 -19.77 -1.67 1.50
C GLN A 229 -20.56 -2.97 1.68
N GLU A 230 -21.79 -3.05 1.13
CA GLU A 230 -22.68 -4.18 1.40
C GLU A 230 -22.05 -5.54 1.07
N VAL A 231 -21.43 -5.66 -0.11
CA VAL A 231 -20.79 -6.90 -0.55
C VAL A 231 -19.52 -7.16 0.26
N THR A 232 -18.72 -6.13 0.54
CA THR A 232 -17.48 -6.23 1.32
C THR A 232 -17.78 -6.68 2.75
N ALA A 233 -18.72 -6.05 3.43
CA ALA A 233 -19.13 -6.40 4.78
C ALA A 233 -19.76 -7.81 4.85
N ARG A 234 -20.64 -8.15 3.90
CA ARG A 234 -21.23 -9.50 3.83
C ARG A 234 -20.17 -10.58 3.68
N THR A 235 -19.17 -10.36 2.83
CA THR A 235 -18.06 -11.31 2.63
C THR A 235 -17.23 -11.46 3.89
N HIS A 236 -16.97 -10.37 4.61
CA HIS A 236 -16.24 -10.37 5.86
C HIS A 236 -16.98 -11.16 6.96
N TYR A 237 -18.20 -10.75 7.29
CA TYR A 237 -18.97 -11.35 8.41
C TYR A 237 -19.42 -12.79 8.17
N ARG A 238 -19.59 -13.20 6.91
CA ARG A 238 -19.93 -14.59 6.57
C ARG A 238 -18.73 -15.49 6.30
N GLY A 239 -17.50 -14.96 6.36
CA GLY A 239 -16.29 -15.75 6.13
C GLY A 239 -16.19 -16.35 4.71
N LEU A 240 -16.71 -15.67 3.69
CA LEU A 240 -16.85 -16.21 2.34
C LEU A 240 -15.58 -16.08 1.48
N VAL A 241 -14.46 -15.71 2.07
CA VAL A 241 -13.20 -15.55 1.35
C VAL A 241 -12.63 -16.91 0.96
N LYS A 242 -12.58 -17.19 -0.33
CA LYS A 242 -12.12 -18.48 -0.87
C LYS A 242 -10.67 -18.48 -1.30
N ARG A 243 -10.10 -17.32 -1.61
CA ARG A 243 -8.72 -17.12 -2.08
C ARG A 243 -8.07 -16.04 -1.27
N ARG A 244 -6.75 -16.08 -1.19
CA ARG A 244 -5.96 -15.05 -0.51
C ARG A 244 -4.67 -14.79 -1.27
N LEU A 245 -4.24 -13.53 -1.27
CA LEU A 245 -2.89 -13.19 -1.65
C LEU A 245 -1.91 -13.79 -0.64
N ALA A 246 -0.84 -14.39 -1.15
CA ALA A 246 0.23 -14.96 -0.33
C ALA A 246 1.59 -14.76 -1.01
N PRO A 247 2.66 -14.46 -0.26
CA PRO A 247 4.01 -14.40 -0.79
C PRO A 247 4.57 -15.81 -0.97
N PHE A 248 5.40 -15.98 -2.01
CA PHE A 248 6.14 -17.19 -2.28
C PHE A 248 7.60 -16.86 -2.59
N ILE A 249 8.51 -17.71 -2.16
CA ILE A 249 9.92 -17.67 -2.55
C ILE A 249 10.13 -18.76 -3.59
N LEU A 250 10.72 -18.38 -4.72
CA LEU A 250 11.07 -19.30 -5.80
C LEU A 250 12.56 -19.60 -5.70
N ALA A 251 12.90 -20.89 -5.73
CA ALA A 251 14.30 -21.33 -5.55
C ALA A 251 15.13 -21.16 -6.83
N ASP A 252 14.56 -21.40 -8.02
CA ASP A 252 15.38 -21.57 -9.24
C ASP A 252 14.77 -21.04 -10.54
N THR A 253 13.61 -20.39 -10.51
CA THR A 253 12.93 -19.97 -11.75
C THR A 253 12.38 -18.55 -11.66
N ALA A 254 12.65 -17.74 -12.67
CA ALA A 254 11.96 -16.49 -12.87
C ALA A 254 10.48 -16.77 -13.17
N ALA A 255 9.61 -16.58 -12.18
CA ALA A 255 8.17 -16.56 -12.44
C ALA A 255 7.81 -15.23 -13.08
N THR A 256 6.98 -15.29 -14.11
CA THR A 256 6.43 -14.10 -14.74
C THR A 256 5.00 -13.84 -14.25
N PRO A 257 4.59 -12.56 -14.11
CA PRO A 257 3.20 -12.23 -13.84
C PRO A 257 2.25 -12.93 -14.85
N GLY A 258 1.15 -13.51 -14.33
CA GLY A 258 0.21 -14.28 -15.12
C GLY A 258 0.51 -15.80 -15.18
N ALA A 259 1.69 -16.25 -14.77
CA ALA A 259 2.01 -17.68 -14.72
C ALA A 259 1.12 -18.42 -13.71
N ALA A 260 0.68 -19.62 -14.08
CA ALA A 260 -0.10 -20.47 -13.19
C ALA A 260 0.80 -21.10 -12.12
N ILE A 261 0.31 -21.14 -10.89
CA ILE A 261 0.89 -21.91 -9.79
C ILE A 261 0.13 -23.22 -9.71
N THR A 262 0.83 -24.36 -9.89
CA THR A 262 0.22 -25.69 -9.91
C THR A 262 0.91 -26.62 -8.93
N ASP A 263 0.13 -27.57 -8.40
CA ASP A 263 0.62 -28.72 -7.63
C ASP A 263 0.08 -29.98 -8.33
N ASP A 264 0.97 -30.76 -8.91
CA ASP A 264 0.63 -31.80 -9.91
C ASP A 264 -0.25 -31.23 -11.05
N ALA A 265 -1.44 -31.68 -11.20
CA ALA A 265 -2.40 -31.17 -12.21
C ALA A 265 -3.39 -30.13 -11.66
N LYS A 266 -3.30 -29.78 -10.37
CA LYS A 266 -4.25 -28.88 -9.72
C LYS A 266 -3.73 -27.43 -9.75
N SER A 267 -4.54 -26.52 -10.30
CA SER A 267 -4.26 -25.10 -10.21
C SER A 267 -4.46 -24.59 -8.78
N LEU A 268 -3.43 -24.01 -8.19
CA LEU A 268 -3.44 -23.38 -6.87
C LEU A 268 -3.68 -21.87 -6.96
N GLY A 269 -3.17 -21.22 -8.00
CA GLY A 269 -3.27 -19.76 -8.15
C GLY A 269 -2.57 -19.23 -9.38
N THR A 270 -2.31 -17.93 -9.36
CA THR A 270 -1.64 -17.21 -10.45
C THR A 270 -0.62 -16.23 -9.81
N VAL A 271 0.55 -16.14 -10.41
CA VAL A 271 1.56 -15.14 -10.03
C VAL A 271 1.04 -13.75 -10.41
N LEU A 272 1.10 -12.81 -9.49
CA LEU A 272 0.75 -11.41 -9.71
C LEU A 272 2.02 -10.58 -9.89
N SER A 273 2.60 -10.06 -8.82
CA SER A 273 3.89 -9.36 -8.86
C SER A 273 5.06 -10.27 -8.59
N THR A 274 6.20 -9.92 -9.13
CA THR A 274 7.50 -10.52 -8.82
C THR A 274 8.52 -9.44 -8.53
N ALA A 275 9.49 -9.73 -7.68
CA ALA A 275 10.66 -8.89 -7.47
C ALA A 275 11.89 -9.76 -7.26
N SER A 276 13.05 -9.24 -7.69
CA SER A 276 14.34 -9.88 -7.42
C SER A 276 14.83 -9.48 -6.03
N THR A 277 15.40 -10.43 -5.30
CA THR A 277 16.04 -10.18 -3.99
C THR A 277 17.51 -9.77 -4.11
N GLY A 278 17.98 -9.51 -5.33
CA GLY A 278 19.27 -8.82 -5.54
C GLY A 278 20.52 -9.70 -5.63
N THR A 279 20.40 -11.02 -5.77
CA THR A 279 21.52 -11.91 -6.12
C THR A 279 21.31 -12.51 -7.50
N GLY A 280 21.75 -11.82 -8.52
CA GLY A 280 21.75 -12.28 -9.91
C GLY A 280 22.84 -11.59 -10.67
#